data_b1e6558d5447434b238d7b249a287507
#
_entry.id   b1e6558d5447434b238d7b249a287507
#
_cell.length_a   1.000
_cell.length_b   1.000
_cell.length_c   1.000
_cell.angle_alpha   90.00
_cell.angle_beta   90.00
_cell.angle_gamma   90.00
#
_symmetry.space_group_name_H-M   'P 1'
#
loop_
_entity.id
_entity.type
_entity.pdbx_description
1 polymer ?
#
loop_
_entity_poly.entity_id
_entity_poly.type
_entity_poly.pdbx_seq_one_letter_code
_entity_poly.pdbx_strand_id
1 'polypeptide(L)'
;NDLVKNLPVNNEEKVKVELPYSPFEYARRKTHEIINIGKKHVPIVIADFMAAKQISPADLISIGYTYDTATDKWNIADAASDYIFTADKTLPFSLPGTLRVICNYATWLTTSEPDKYFPLFDESNYQNAVSLSPLLNFIAVNVDKDVAAILDFLQKNRNFVPCIYSNAPNAMQKCRLFFIQLMQQNSTCPVIIAVESTYTSIDEQLIDFSVVSGGLFLDGLGDGIWLMNEPAKLENTRLKGRTYLPMENNHRFLNNTSFSILQAVRTRISKTEFISCPSCGRTLFDLQETTAKIRSVTQHLKGLKIAIMGCIVNGPG
;
A
#
# COMPACT_ATOMS: atom_id res chain seq x y z
N ASN A 1 -14.64 -23.83 20.59
CA ASN A 1 -15.33 -24.43 19.40
C ASN A 1 -16.58 -23.65 18.97
N ASP A 2 -17.15 -22.78 19.79
CA ASP A 2 -18.35 -22.03 19.41
C ASP A 2 -18.06 -20.85 18.47
N LEU A 3 -16.86 -20.29 18.51
CA LEU A 3 -16.40 -19.28 17.56
C LEU A 3 -16.38 -19.80 16.10
N VAL A 4 -16.04 -21.06 15.90
CA VAL A 4 -15.99 -21.66 14.55
C VAL A 4 -17.38 -21.96 14.02
N LYS A 5 -18.35 -22.24 14.89
CA LYS A 5 -19.76 -22.54 14.50
C LYS A 5 -20.50 -21.29 14.00
N ASN A 6 -20.05 -20.10 14.43
CA ASN A 6 -20.69 -18.82 14.10
C ASN A 6 -19.98 -18.07 12.96
N LEU A 7 -18.96 -18.67 12.33
CA LEU A 7 -18.38 -18.09 11.13
C LEU A 7 -19.42 -18.08 10.01
N PRO A 8 -19.60 -16.95 9.30
CA PRO A 8 -20.49 -16.90 8.17
C PRO A 8 -20.08 -17.95 7.15
N VAL A 9 -20.98 -18.88 6.84
CA VAL A 9 -20.75 -19.86 5.77
C VAL A 9 -20.84 -19.08 4.46
N ASN A 10 -19.72 -18.97 3.77
CA ASN A 10 -19.71 -18.39 2.44
C ASN A 10 -20.40 -19.36 1.48
N ASN A 11 -21.65 -19.06 1.10
CA ASN A 11 -22.46 -19.83 0.15
C ASN A 11 -22.18 -19.45 -1.31
N GLU A 12 -21.14 -18.63 -1.58
CA GLU A 12 -20.77 -18.31 -2.96
C GLU A 12 -20.28 -19.55 -3.69
N GLU A 13 -20.65 -19.67 -4.96
CA GLU A 13 -20.15 -20.73 -5.83
C GLU A 13 -18.62 -20.73 -5.84
N LYS A 14 -18.04 -21.88 -5.51
CA LYS A 14 -16.58 -22.05 -5.56
C LYS A 14 -16.12 -21.99 -7.00
N VAL A 15 -15.50 -20.89 -7.38
CA VAL A 15 -14.86 -20.76 -8.70
C VAL A 15 -13.67 -21.70 -8.75
N LYS A 16 -13.74 -22.71 -9.60
CA LYS A 16 -12.59 -23.60 -9.86
C LYS A 16 -11.70 -22.90 -10.89
N VAL A 17 -10.54 -22.44 -10.43
CA VAL A 17 -9.54 -21.79 -11.28
C VAL A 17 -8.25 -22.56 -11.18
N GLU A 18 -7.63 -22.84 -12.33
CA GLU A 18 -6.27 -23.36 -12.38
C GLU A 18 -5.30 -22.20 -12.09
N LEU A 19 -4.46 -22.39 -11.06
CA LEU A 19 -3.49 -21.38 -10.65
C LEU A 19 -2.29 -21.41 -11.59
N PRO A 20 -1.92 -20.30 -12.23
CA PRO A 20 -0.74 -20.21 -13.09
C PRO A 20 0.57 -20.04 -12.30
N TYR A 21 0.53 -20.18 -10.98
CA TYR A 21 1.68 -20.09 -10.08
C TYR A 21 1.55 -21.10 -8.93
N SER A 22 2.68 -21.43 -8.29
CA SER A 22 2.69 -22.28 -7.09
C SER A 22 2.36 -21.44 -5.84
N PRO A 23 1.30 -21.75 -5.07
CA PRO A 23 1.01 -21.06 -3.82
C PRO A 23 1.99 -21.45 -2.69
N PHE A 24 2.86 -22.46 -2.89
CA PHE A 24 3.82 -22.96 -1.92
C PHE A 24 5.25 -22.44 -2.15
N GLU A 25 5.50 -21.83 -3.32
CA GLU A 25 6.80 -21.28 -3.69
C GLU A 25 6.65 -19.81 -4.06
N TYR A 26 7.20 -18.92 -3.23
CA TYR A 26 7.13 -17.50 -3.53
C TYR A 26 7.86 -17.15 -4.83
N ALA A 27 7.13 -16.60 -5.77
CA ALA A 27 7.68 -16.04 -6.99
C ALA A 27 6.93 -14.74 -7.33
N ARG A 28 7.64 -13.61 -7.33
CA ARG A 28 7.02 -12.36 -7.76
C ARG A 28 6.59 -12.43 -9.22
N ARG A 29 5.35 -12.04 -9.50
CA ARG A 29 4.82 -11.95 -10.86
C ARG A 29 5.71 -11.04 -11.72
N LYS A 30 6.05 -11.51 -12.92
CA LYS A 30 6.86 -10.73 -13.87
C LYS A 30 6.01 -9.63 -14.49
N THR A 31 6.45 -8.40 -14.37
CA THR A 31 5.79 -7.21 -14.94
C THR A 31 6.77 -6.40 -15.76
N HIS A 32 6.27 -5.63 -16.74
CA HIS A 32 7.09 -4.66 -17.43
C HIS A 32 7.24 -3.39 -16.57
N GLU A 33 8.17 -2.54 -16.96
CA GLU A 33 8.48 -1.31 -16.24
C GLU A 33 7.71 -0.14 -16.83
N ILE A 34 7.10 0.66 -15.95
CA ILE A 34 6.52 1.96 -16.29
C ILE A 34 7.03 2.95 -15.24
N ILE A 35 7.96 3.81 -15.60
CA ILE A 35 8.68 4.75 -14.71
C ILE A 35 9.35 3.97 -13.54
N ASN A 36 8.76 4.01 -12.34
CA ASN A 36 9.24 3.32 -11.15
C ASN A 36 8.29 2.22 -10.66
N ILE A 37 7.40 1.71 -11.53
CA ILE A 37 6.42 0.67 -11.23
C ILE A 37 6.75 -0.59 -12.02
N GLY A 38 6.67 -1.75 -11.37
CA GLY A 38 6.87 -3.06 -12.01
C GLY A 38 8.33 -3.48 -12.13
N LYS A 39 8.60 -4.57 -12.87
CA LYS A 39 9.93 -5.16 -13.11
C LYS A 39 10.70 -5.43 -11.81
N LYS A 40 11.82 -4.75 -11.59
CA LYS A 40 12.68 -4.89 -10.40
C LYS A 40 12.39 -3.85 -9.32
N HIS A 41 11.51 -2.89 -9.60
CA HIS A 41 11.17 -1.88 -8.61
C HIS A 41 10.44 -2.51 -7.43
N VAL A 42 10.68 -1.97 -6.24
CA VAL A 42 9.87 -2.30 -5.06
C VAL A 42 8.44 -1.81 -5.26
N PRO A 43 7.44 -2.42 -4.64
CA PRO A 43 6.07 -1.93 -4.74
C PRO A 43 5.98 -0.47 -4.28
N ILE A 44 5.31 0.37 -5.09
CA ILE A 44 5.11 1.79 -4.77
C ILE A 44 4.04 1.96 -3.69
N VAL A 45 4.09 3.10 -3.00
CA VAL A 45 3.07 3.53 -2.05
C VAL A 45 2.39 4.80 -2.58
N ILE A 46 1.06 4.76 -2.67
CA ILE A 46 0.22 5.90 -3.02
C ILE A 46 -0.45 6.41 -1.75
N ALA A 47 -0.22 7.68 -1.41
CA ALA A 47 -0.89 8.36 -0.31
C ALA A 47 -2.16 9.03 -0.80
N ASP A 48 -3.28 8.79 -0.11
CA ASP A 48 -4.57 9.38 -0.46
C ASP A 48 -4.77 10.74 0.23
N PHE A 49 -5.01 11.78 -0.58
CA PHE A 49 -5.35 13.13 -0.13
C PHE A 49 -6.65 13.63 -0.75
N MET A 50 -7.48 12.73 -1.24
CA MET A 50 -8.76 13.09 -1.87
C MET A 50 -9.63 13.95 -0.94
N ALA A 51 -9.74 13.56 0.33
CA ALA A 51 -10.57 14.24 1.31
C ALA A 51 -9.95 15.55 1.86
N ALA A 52 -8.68 15.82 1.62
CA ALA A 52 -8.03 17.04 2.10
C ALA A 52 -8.59 18.26 1.36
N LYS A 53 -9.05 19.28 2.10
CA LYS A 53 -9.57 20.52 1.49
C LYS A 53 -8.50 21.33 0.78
N GLN A 54 -7.33 21.42 1.39
CA GLN A 54 -6.11 22.03 0.86
C GLN A 54 -4.94 21.14 1.21
N ILE A 55 -3.89 21.21 0.42
CA ILE A 55 -2.64 20.46 0.64
C ILE A 55 -1.51 21.48 0.64
N SER A 56 -0.75 21.49 1.74
CA SER A 56 0.41 22.33 1.96
C SER A 56 1.69 21.51 2.08
N PRO A 57 2.88 22.12 1.98
CA PRO A 57 4.14 21.43 2.25
C PRO A 57 4.20 20.73 3.61
N ALA A 58 3.54 21.30 4.65
CA ALA A 58 3.48 20.73 5.99
C ALA A 58 2.70 19.42 6.04
N ASP A 59 1.70 19.24 5.19
CA ASP A 59 0.90 18.00 5.14
C ASP A 59 1.70 16.81 4.63
N LEU A 60 2.73 17.07 3.80
CA LEU A 60 3.60 16.05 3.25
C LEU A 60 4.52 15.40 4.31
N ILE A 61 4.64 16.01 5.50
CA ILE A 61 5.36 15.41 6.65
C ILE A 61 4.71 14.07 7.02
N SER A 62 3.39 13.97 6.89
CA SER A 62 2.63 12.76 7.20
C SER A 62 2.99 11.58 6.29
N ILE A 63 3.53 11.85 5.11
CA ILE A 63 3.90 10.85 4.10
C ILE A 63 5.41 10.82 3.80
N GLY A 64 6.21 11.35 4.73
CA GLY A 64 7.66 11.19 4.72
C GLY A 64 8.48 12.28 4.05
N TYR A 65 7.91 13.48 3.82
CA TYR A 65 8.62 14.62 3.24
C TYR A 65 8.63 15.81 4.19
N THR A 66 9.80 16.34 4.51
CA THR A 66 9.93 17.53 5.33
C THR A 66 10.65 18.62 4.55
N TYR A 67 9.99 19.76 4.38
CA TYR A 67 10.59 20.90 3.73
C TYR A 67 11.40 21.73 4.73
N ASP A 68 12.66 21.94 4.41
CA ASP A 68 13.56 22.81 5.17
C ASP A 68 13.61 24.20 4.51
N THR A 69 12.97 25.17 5.15
CA THR A 69 12.89 26.54 4.64
C THR A 69 14.23 27.28 4.69
N ALA A 70 15.17 26.87 5.56
CA ALA A 70 16.47 27.50 5.68
C ALA A 70 17.41 27.16 4.52
N THR A 71 17.29 25.92 4.01
CA THR A 71 18.13 25.41 2.92
C THR A 71 17.40 25.32 1.60
N ASP A 72 16.10 25.60 1.56
CA ASP A 72 15.22 25.44 0.40
C ASP A 72 15.26 24.02 -0.18
N LYS A 73 15.20 23.01 0.70
CA LYS A 73 15.34 21.60 0.32
C LYS A 73 14.29 20.72 0.98
N TRP A 74 13.95 19.67 0.27
CA TRP A 74 13.14 18.57 0.80
C TRP A 74 14.04 17.49 1.41
N ASN A 75 13.76 17.12 2.66
CA ASN A 75 14.26 15.90 3.29
C ASN A 75 13.28 14.79 3.06
N ILE A 76 13.79 13.63 2.65
CA ILE A 76 13.00 12.46 2.24
C ILE A 76 13.27 11.33 3.21
N ALA A 77 12.25 10.85 3.90
CA ALA A 77 12.34 9.70 4.80
C ALA A 77 12.37 8.38 4.00
N ASP A 78 12.88 7.32 4.61
CA ASP A 78 12.87 5.97 4.02
C ASP A 78 11.46 5.41 3.76
N ALA A 79 10.48 5.87 4.53
CA ALA A 79 9.07 5.57 4.36
C ALA A 79 8.30 6.72 3.69
N ALA A 80 8.91 7.37 2.70
CA ALA A 80 8.24 8.38 1.90
C ALA A 80 7.41 7.74 0.78
N SER A 81 6.15 8.17 0.63
CA SER A 81 5.26 7.74 -0.46
C SER A 81 5.83 8.13 -1.83
N ASP A 82 5.63 7.29 -2.83
CA ASP A 82 6.11 7.54 -4.20
C ASP A 82 5.14 8.43 -4.98
N TYR A 83 3.86 8.32 -4.68
CA TYR A 83 2.77 9.07 -5.30
C TYR A 83 1.81 9.62 -4.24
N ILE A 84 1.16 10.74 -4.58
CA ILE A 84 0.05 11.32 -3.84
C ILE A 84 -1.16 11.43 -4.77
N PHE A 85 -2.33 10.97 -4.31
CA PHE A 85 -3.58 11.17 -5.03
C PHE A 85 -4.29 12.42 -4.51
N THR A 86 -4.54 13.39 -5.37
CA THR A 86 -5.10 14.71 -5.01
C THR A 86 -6.50 14.96 -5.55
N ALA A 87 -7.09 13.99 -6.28
CA ALA A 87 -8.38 14.11 -6.98
C ALA A 87 -8.40 15.34 -7.93
N ASP A 88 -9.19 16.35 -7.60
CA ASP A 88 -9.39 17.54 -8.45
C ASP A 88 -8.46 18.71 -8.12
N LYS A 89 -7.40 18.47 -7.35
CA LYS A 89 -6.50 19.53 -6.87
C LYS A 89 -5.14 19.49 -7.54
N THR A 90 -4.65 20.65 -7.91
CA THR A 90 -3.23 20.89 -8.24
C THR A 90 -2.53 21.48 -7.02
N LEU A 91 -1.24 21.21 -6.88
CA LEU A 91 -0.45 21.66 -5.74
C LEU A 91 0.26 22.97 -6.08
N PRO A 92 0.05 24.07 -5.32
CA PRO A 92 0.55 25.40 -5.65
C PRO A 92 2.01 25.62 -5.20
N PHE A 93 2.77 24.54 -4.96
CA PHE A 93 4.16 24.60 -4.49
C PHE A 93 5.04 23.59 -5.20
N SER A 94 6.35 23.80 -5.16
CA SER A 94 7.32 22.88 -5.75
C SER A 94 7.39 21.57 -5.00
N LEU A 95 7.17 20.47 -5.71
CA LEU A 95 7.16 19.12 -5.16
C LEU A 95 8.59 18.58 -4.93
N PRO A 96 8.76 17.67 -3.93
CA PRO A 96 9.96 16.85 -3.86
C PRO A 96 10.20 16.12 -5.19
N GLY A 97 11.44 16.04 -5.64
CA GLY A 97 11.78 15.45 -6.95
C GLY A 97 11.36 13.98 -7.13
N THR A 98 11.17 13.25 -6.02
CA THR A 98 10.75 11.84 -6.03
C THR A 98 9.25 11.65 -5.88
N LEU A 99 8.49 12.66 -5.47
CA LEU A 99 7.04 12.60 -5.31
C LEU A 99 6.34 12.97 -6.61
N ARG A 100 5.40 12.15 -7.04
CA ARG A 100 4.56 12.36 -8.22
C ARG A 100 3.10 12.46 -7.81
N VAL A 101 2.30 13.14 -8.61
CA VAL A 101 0.88 13.36 -8.34
C VAL A 101 0.02 12.52 -9.27
N ILE A 102 -0.96 11.85 -8.69
CA ILE A 102 -2.09 11.26 -9.41
C ILE A 102 -3.27 12.20 -9.20
N CYS A 103 -3.93 12.61 -10.26
CA CYS A 103 -5.14 13.44 -10.19
C CYS A 103 -6.21 12.89 -11.14
N ASN A 104 -7.45 13.32 -10.95
CA ASN A 104 -8.53 12.94 -11.85
C ASN A 104 -8.21 13.37 -13.28
N TYR A 105 -8.66 12.59 -14.26
CA TYR A 105 -8.37 12.84 -15.68
C TYR A 105 -8.71 14.27 -16.13
N ALA A 106 -9.84 14.81 -15.69
CA ALA A 106 -10.26 16.17 -16.00
C ALA A 106 -9.26 17.22 -15.47
N THR A 107 -8.73 17.03 -14.28
CA THR A 107 -7.72 17.91 -13.67
C THR A 107 -6.40 17.80 -14.41
N TRP A 108 -6.00 16.59 -14.78
CA TRP A 108 -4.78 16.36 -15.54
C TRP A 108 -4.77 17.10 -16.88
N LEU A 109 -5.90 17.17 -17.59
CA LEU A 109 -6.01 17.89 -18.87
C LEU A 109 -5.71 19.40 -18.74
N THR A 110 -5.79 19.95 -17.53
CA THR A 110 -5.56 21.38 -17.25
C THR A 110 -4.21 21.67 -16.59
N THR A 111 -3.42 20.63 -16.27
CA THR A 111 -2.12 20.81 -15.58
C THR A 111 -1.05 21.35 -16.52
N SER A 112 -0.17 22.18 -15.96
CA SER A 112 1.01 22.71 -16.65
C SER A 112 2.27 21.84 -16.49
N GLU A 113 2.24 20.82 -15.63
CA GLU A 113 3.40 19.98 -15.29
C GLU A 113 3.12 18.48 -15.59
N PRO A 114 2.97 18.09 -16.86
CA PRO A 114 2.56 16.73 -17.24
C PRO A 114 3.57 15.64 -16.87
N ASP A 115 4.82 16.00 -16.57
CA ASP A 115 5.86 15.06 -16.14
C ASP A 115 5.75 14.68 -14.65
N LYS A 116 5.01 15.47 -13.88
CA LYS A 116 4.79 15.24 -12.43
C LYS A 116 3.38 14.78 -12.10
N TYR A 117 2.39 15.12 -12.94
CA TYR A 117 0.99 14.79 -12.77
C TYR A 117 0.58 13.68 -13.74
N PHE A 118 -0.08 12.67 -13.23
CA PHE A 118 -0.57 11.54 -14.01
C PHE A 118 -2.08 11.38 -13.86
N PRO A 119 -2.79 11.10 -14.96
CA PRO A 119 -4.25 10.96 -14.90
C PRO A 119 -4.66 9.65 -14.25
N LEU A 120 -5.71 9.72 -13.44
CA LEU A 120 -6.50 8.57 -13.03
C LEU A 120 -7.76 8.53 -13.87
N PHE A 121 -7.91 7.45 -14.64
CA PHE A 121 -9.10 7.12 -15.40
C PHE A 121 -10.04 6.25 -14.58
N ASP A 122 -11.31 6.24 -14.95
CA ASP A 122 -12.33 5.33 -14.47
C ASP A 122 -12.98 4.57 -15.66
N GLU A 123 -13.91 3.67 -15.35
CA GLU A 123 -14.60 2.85 -16.34
C GLU A 123 -15.37 3.67 -17.38
N SER A 124 -15.75 4.92 -17.07
CA SER A 124 -16.58 5.76 -17.94
C SER A 124 -15.76 6.53 -19.00
N ASN A 125 -14.48 6.78 -18.74
CA ASN A 125 -13.71 7.73 -19.53
C ASN A 125 -12.47 7.16 -20.24
N TYR A 126 -11.96 5.97 -19.85
CA TYR A 126 -10.70 5.44 -20.41
C TYR A 126 -10.79 5.12 -21.92
N GLN A 127 -11.97 4.69 -22.43
CA GLN A 127 -12.14 4.33 -23.84
C GLN A 127 -12.30 5.56 -24.75
N ASN A 128 -12.82 6.66 -24.19
CA ASN A 128 -13.16 7.87 -24.94
C ASN A 128 -12.22 9.04 -24.57
N ALA A 129 -11.04 8.74 -24.03
CA ALA A 129 -10.09 9.76 -23.63
C ALA A 129 -9.60 10.55 -24.84
N VAL A 130 -9.70 11.88 -24.78
CA VAL A 130 -9.22 12.79 -25.84
C VAL A 130 -7.70 12.93 -25.83
N SER A 131 -7.05 12.67 -24.70
CA SER A 131 -5.59 12.70 -24.56
C SER A 131 -5.14 11.69 -23.50
N LEU A 132 -3.94 11.15 -23.67
CA LEU A 132 -3.30 10.24 -22.74
C LEU A 132 -1.93 10.77 -22.34
N SER A 133 -1.52 10.52 -21.10
CA SER A 133 -0.13 10.76 -20.76
C SER A 133 0.78 9.79 -21.53
N PRO A 134 1.83 10.27 -22.20
CA PRO A 134 2.75 9.39 -22.91
C PRO A 134 3.58 8.53 -21.97
N LEU A 135 3.71 8.90 -20.70
CA LEU A 135 4.55 8.25 -19.72
C LEU A 135 3.81 7.21 -18.88
N LEU A 136 2.68 7.61 -18.25
CA LEU A 136 1.97 6.78 -17.28
C LEU A 136 0.52 7.24 -17.16
N ASN A 137 -0.40 6.29 -17.19
CA ASN A 137 -1.82 6.49 -16.94
C ASN A 137 -2.28 5.49 -15.90
N PHE A 138 -3.01 5.94 -14.91
CA PHE A 138 -3.67 5.05 -13.93
C PHE A 138 -5.12 4.83 -14.33
N ILE A 139 -5.66 3.66 -13.99
CA ILE A 139 -7.08 3.36 -14.18
C ILE A 139 -7.64 2.64 -12.96
N ALA A 140 -8.71 3.18 -12.37
CA ALA A 140 -9.44 2.53 -11.29
C ALA A 140 -10.30 1.39 -11.86
N VAL A 141 -10.13 0.17 -11.33
CA VAL A 141 -10.82 -1.03 -11.80
C VAL A 141 -11.54 -1.71 -10.65
N ASN A 142 -12.87 -1.71 -10.71
CA ASN A 142 -13.69 -2.48 -9.79
C ASN A 142 -13.75 -3.95 -10.25
N VAL A 143 -13.05 -4.84 -9.54
CA VAL A 143 -12.99 -6.27 -9.88
C VAL A 143 -14.24 -7.07 -9.48
N ASP A 144 -15.25 -6.42 -8.90
CA ASP A 144 -16.56 -7.04 -8.66
C ASP A 144 -17.42 -7.11 -9.92
N LYS A 145 -17.06 -6.33 -10.94
CA LYS A 145 -17.70 -6.27 -12.24
C LYS A 145 -17.02 -7.18 -13.27
N ASP A 146 -17.60 -7.27 -14.46
CA ASP A 146 -16.92 -7.91 -15.59
C ASP A 146 -15.70 -7.09 -16.02
N VAL A 147 -14.53 -7.73 -16.00
CA VAL A 147 -13.24 -7.10 -16.31
C VAL A 147 -12.70 -7.46 -17.70
N ALA A 148 -13.45 -8.23 -18.52
CA ALA A 148 -12.95 -8.73 -19.80
C ALA A 148 -12.49 -7.59 -20.72
N ALA A 149 -13.32 -6.54 -20.87
CA ALA A 149 -12.98 -5.39 -21.72
C ALA A 149 -11.74 -4.63 -21.23
N ILE A 150 -11.56 -4.51 -19.91
CA ILE A 150 -10.40 -3.83 -19.33
C ILE A 150 -9.12 -4.67 -19.49
N LEU A 151 -9.20 -5.98 -19.38
CA LEU A 151 -8.07 -6.87 -19.63
C LEU A 151 -7.57 -6.76 -21.06
N ASP A 152 -8.48 -6.76 -22.05
CA ASP A 152 -8.14 -6.58 -23.46
C ASP A 152 -7.54 -5.20 -23.74
N PHE A 153 -8.05 -4.15 -23.07
CA PHE A 153 -7.51 -2.80 -23.16
C PHE A 153 -6.07 -2.72 -22.63
N LEU A 154 -5.80 -3.31 -21.46
CA LEU A 154 -4.48 -3.29 -20.82
C LEU A 154 -3.42 -4.04 -21.62
N GLN A 155 -3.79 -5.06 -22.40
CA GLN A 155 -2.86 -5.74 -23.31
C GLN A 155 -2.37 -4.82 -24.42
N LYS A 156 -3.22 -3.94 -24.91
CA LYS A 156 -2.94 -3.03 -26.03
C LYS A 156 -2.27 -1.72 -25.58
N ASN A 157 -2.46 -1.33 -24.32
CA ASN A 157 -2.04 -0.03 -23.78
C ASN A 157 -1.04 -0.20 -22.63
N ARG A 158 0.24 -0.35 -23.01
CA ARG A 158 1.32 -0.72 -22.08
C ARG A 158 1.71 0.38 -21.08
N ASN A 159 1.26 1.61 -21.25
CA ASN A 159 1.51 2.73 -20.34
C ASN A 159 0.35 2.95 -19.33
N PHE A 160 -0.56 1.98 -19.21
CA PHE A 160 -1.62 1.97 -18.20
C PHE A 160 -1.26 1.05 -17.03
N VAL A 161 -1.58 1.53 -15.81
CA VAL A 161 -1.44 0.80 -14.56
C VAL A 161 -2.82 0.73 -13.89
N PRO A 162 -3.45 -0.44 -13.83
CA PRO A 162 -4.71 -0.61 -13.10
C PRO A 162 -4.49 -0.52 -11.59
N CYS A 163 -5.34 0.28 -10.93
CA CYS A 163 -5.54 0.32 -9.50
C CYS A 163 -6.79 -0.51 -9.19
N ILE A 164 -6.60 -1.77 -8.83
CA ILE A 164 -7.69 -2.72 -8.62
C ILE A 164 -8.26 -2.64 -7.21
N TYR A 165 -9.57 -2.69 -7.09
CA TYR A 165 -10.26 -2.71 -5.80
C TYR A 165 -11.53 -3.57 -5.88
N SER A 166 -12.00 -4.02 -4.71
CA SER A 166 -13.26 -4.73 -4.54
C SER A 166 -13.95 -4.23 -3.29
N ASN A 167 -15.27 -4.09 -3.35
CA ASN A 167 -16.13 -3.75 -2.21
C ASN A 167 -16.81 -4.99 -1.61
N ALA A 168 -16.51 -6.17 -2.15
CA ALA A 168 -17.10 -7.41 -1.68
C ALA A 168 -16.40 -7.93 -0.39
N PRO A 169 -17.09 -8.67 0.47
CA PRO A 169 -16.49 -9.29 1.66
C PRO A 169 -15.30 -10.20 1.35
N ASN A 170 -15.24 -10.74 0.14
CA ASN A 170 -14.16 -11.60 -0.38
C ASN A 170 -13.19 -10.83 -1.31
N ALA A 171 -12.92 -9.56 -1.00
CA ALA A 171 -12.12 -8.63 -1.82
C ALA A 171 -10.77 -9.24 -2.25
N MET A 172 -10.04 -9.88 -1.32
CA MET A 172 -8.76 -10.52 -1.63
C MET A 172 -8.89 -11.57 -2.74
N GLN A 173 -9.91 -12.42 -2.67
CA GLN A 173 -10.16 -13.47 -3.67
C GLN A 173 -10.54 -12.88 -5.03
N LYS A 174 -11.36 -11.83 -5.05
CA LYS A 174 -11.73 -11.11 -6.28
C LYS A 174 -10.51 -10.47 -6.95
N CYS A 175 -9.69 -9.77 -6.18
CA CYS A 175 -8.43 -9.21 -6.68
C CYS A 175 -7.47 -10.30 -7.17
N ARG A 176 -7.35 -11.43 -6.45
CA ARG A 176 -6.54 -12.57 -6.89
C ARG A 176 -7.01 -13.12 -8.23
N LEU A 177 -8.33 -13.24 -8.44
CA LEU A 177 -8.90 -13.70 -9.71
C LEU A 177 -8.49 -12.79 -10.87
N PHE A 178 -8.51 -11.47 -10.68
CA PHE A 178 -8.03 -10.52 -11.68
C PHE A 178 -6.56 -10.77 -12.07
N PHE A 179 -5.68 -11.00 -11.09
CA PHE A 179 -4.29 -11.36 -11.36
C PHE A 179 -4.16 -12.68 -12.13
N ILE A 180 -4.97 -13.69 -11.78
CA ILE A 180 -4.97 -14.98 -12.49
C ILE A 180 -5.37 -14.78 -13.95
N GLN A 181 -6.41 -14.00 -14.23
CA GLN A 181 -6.86 -13.68 -15.58
C GLN A 181 -5.77 -12.95 -16.39
N LEU A 182 -5.07 -11.95 -15.77
CA LEU A 182 -3.91 -11.31 -16.41
C LEU A 182 -2.80 -12.31 -16.75
N MET A 183 -2.51 -13.24 -15.84
CA MET A 183 -1.47 -14.25 -16.04
C MET A 183 -1.86 -15.27 -17.12
N GLN A 184 -3.11 -15.69 -17.18
CA GLN A 184 -3.65 -16.57 -18.24
C GLN A 184 -3.55 -15.92 -19.62
N GLN A 185 -3.66 -14.59 -19.70
CA GLN A 185 -3.45 -13.83 -20.93
C GLN A 185 -1.96 -13.49 -21.19
N ASN A 186 -1.02 -14.00 -20.37
CA ASN A 186 0.41 -13.65 -20.43
C ASN A 186 0.69 -12.15 -20.31
N SER A 187 -0.20 -11.40 -19.66
CA SER A 187 -0.03 -9.96 -19.46
C SER A 187 1.04 -9.66 -18.42
N THR A 188 1.96 -8.79 -18.78
CA THR A 188 3.01 -8.26 -17.87
C THR A 188 2.66 -6.87 -17.31
N CYS A 189 1.40 -6.44 -17.41
CA CYS A 189 0.94 -5.16 -16.90
C CYS A 189 1.17 -5.05 -15.38
N PRO A 190 1.86 -4.02 -14.87
CA PRO A 190 1.97 -3.81 -13.43
C PRO A 190 0.62 -3.39 -12.83
N VAL A 191 0.37 -3.74 -11.56
CA VAL A 191 -0.93 -3.56 -10.90
C VAL A 191 -0.76 -2.98 -9.51
N ILE A 192 -1.55 -1.96 -9.18
CA ILE A 192 -1.68 -1.41 -7.83
C ILE A 192 -2.85 -2.07 -7.11
N ILE A 193 -2.64 -2.49 -5.88
CA ILE A 193 -3.69 -3.00 -5.01
C ILE A 193 -4.25 -1.82 -4.21
N ALA A 194 -5.50 -1.47 -4.48
CA ALA A 194 -6.22 -0.42 -3.76
C ALA A 194 -7.19 -1.06 -2.76
N VAL A 195 -7.18 -0.59 -1.52
CA VAL A 195 -8.07 -1.10 -0.46
C VAL A 195 -8.69 0.10 0.25
N GLU A 196 -10.01 0.17 0.23
CA GLU A 196 -10.78 1.15 0.99
C GLU A 196 -11.47 0.44 2.15
N SER A 197 -11.10 0.82 3.38
CA SER A 197 -11.71 0.25 4.57
C SER A 197 -12.84 1.15 5.09
N THR A 198 -13.99 0.56 5.27
CA THR A 198 -15.18 1.22 5.82
C THR A 198 -15.37 0.96 7.32
N TYR A 199 -14.48 0.19 7.94
CA TYR A 199 -14.49 -0.07 9.38
C TYR A 199 -14.19 1.19 10.18
N THR A 200 -14.76 1.28 11.39
CA THR A 200 -14.62 2.45 12.27
C THR A 200 -13.49 2.29 13.27
N SER A 201 -13.06 1.05 13.58
CA SER A 201 -11.95 0.81 14.49
C SER A 201 -10.62 0.65 13.76
N ILE A 202 -9.54 1.12 14.40
CA ILE A 202 -8.18 0.98 13.85
C ILE A 202 -7.79 -0.49 13.67
N ASP A 203 -8.15 -1.36 14.62
CA ASP A 203 -7.81 -2.78 14.53
C ASP A 203 -8.47 -3.47 13.34
N GLU A 204 -9.76 -3.19 13.12
CA GLU A 204 -10.48 -3.75 11.99
C GLU A 204 -9.92 -3.24 10.67
N GLN A 205 -9.59 -1.94 10.58
CA GLN A 205 -8.92 -1.40 9.38
C GLN A 205 -7.55 -2.04 9.14
N LEU A 206 -6.72 -2.20 10.20
CA LEU A 206 -5.42 -2.86 10.07
C LEU A 206 -5.55 -4.31 9.60
N ILE A 207 -6.55 -5.04 10.10
CA ILE A 207 -6.83 -6.41 9.67
C ILE A 207 -7.27 -6.42 8.21
N ASP A 208 -8.21 -5.58 7.82
CA ASP A 208 -8.74 -5.49 6.47
C ASP A 208 -7.61 -5.17 5.45
N PHE A 209 -6.86 -4.08 5.68
CA PHE A 209 -5.71 -3.72 4.85
C PHE A 209 -4.68 -4.84 4.75
N SER A 210 -4.37 -5.49 5.88
CA SER A 210 -3.34 -6.55 5.91
C SER A 210 -3.81 -7.83 5.23
N VAL A 211 -5.07 -8.21 5.38
CA VAL A 211 -5.62 -9.42 4.75
C VAL A 211 -5.69 -9.25 3.24
N VAL A 212 -6.28 -8.15 2.77
CA VAL A 212 -6.48 -7.94 1.33
C VAL A 212 -5.15 -7.71 0.62
N SER A 213 -4.39 -6.70 1.01
CA SER A 213 -3.15 -6.36 0.30
C SER A 213 -1.99 -7.29 0.67
N GLY A 214 -1.80 -7.58 1.97
CA GLY A 214 -0.71 -8.43 2.44
C GLY A 214 -0.82 -9.87 1.90
N GLY A 215 -2.03 -10.44 1.84
CA GLY A 215 -2.26 -11.77 1.27
C GLY A 215 -1.86 -11.85 -0.22
N LEU A 216 -2.18 -10.82 -1.00
CA LEU A 216 -1.80 -10.76 -2.42
C LEU A 216 -0.29 -10.58 -2.60
N PHE A 217 0.37 -9.74 -1.81
CA PHE A 217 1.82 -9.59 -1.85
C PHE A 217 2.56 -10.86 -1.43
N LEU A 218 2.02 -11.65 -0.49
CA LEU A 218 2.56 -12.97 -0.13
C LEU A 218 2.49 -13.97 -1.28
N ASP A 219 1.49 -13.85 -2.15
CA ASP A 219 1.41 -14.64 -3.39
C ASP A 219 2.35 -14.11 -4.51
N GLY A 220 3.13 -13.07 -4.25
CA GLY A 220 3.98 -12.43 -5.25
C GLY A 220 3.23 -11.50 -6.22
N LEU A 221 2.00 -11.12 -5.89
CA LEU A 221 1.12 -10.29 -6.70
C LEU A 221 1.17 -8.82 -6.25
N GLY A 222 1.04 -7.90 -7.20
CA GLY A 222 1.01 -6.45 -6.93
C GLY A 222 2.35 -5.74 -7.07
N ASP A 223 2.29 -4.53 -7.61
CA ASP A 223 3.44 -3.63 -7.85
C ASP A 223 3.30 -2.31 -7.09
N GLY A 224 2.25 -2.16 -6.29
CA GLY A 224 2.03 -1.03 -5.39
C GLY A 224 0.80 -1.20 -4.52
N ILE A 225 0.70 -0.33 -3.53
CA ILE A 225 -0.36 -0.31 -2.52
C ILE A 225 -0.96 1.10 -2.40
N TRP A 226 -2.28 1.15 -2.31
CA TRP A 226 -3.04 2.37 -2.11
C TRP A 226 -4.12 2.09 -1.06
N LEU A 227 -3.91 2.57 0.17
CA LEU A 227 -4.86 2.42 1.26
C LEU A 227 -5.70 3.68 1.43
N MET A 228 -7.01 3.48 1.62
CA MET A 228 -8.00 4.53 1.76
C MET A 228 -8.95 4.22 2.92
N ASN A 229 -9.46 5.26 3.57
CA ASN A 229 -10.51 5.16 4.58
C ASN A 229 -11.26 6.49 4.69
N GLU A 230 -12.37 6.51 5.40
CA GLU A 230 -13.04 7.74 5.80
C GLU A 230 -12.46 8.25 7.14
N PRO A 231 -11.69 9.35 7.15
CA PRO A 231 -11.03 9.85 8.37
C PRO A 231 -11.99 10.17 9.51
N ALA A 232 -13.20 10.62 9.19
CA ALA A 232 -14.23 11.00 10.17
C ALA A 232 -14.79 9.82 10.97
N LYS A 233 -14.57 8.59 10.53
CA LYS A 233 -15.02 7.35 11.19
C LYS A 233 -13.97 6.79 12.17
N LEU A 234 -12.77 7.35 12.20
CA LEU A 234 -11.72 6.92 13.13
C LEU A 234 -11.96 7.52 14.50
N GLU A 235 -12.72 6.85 15.34
CA GLU A 235 -12.81 7.18 16.75
C GLU A 235 -11.49 6.84 17.43
N ASN A 236 -11.09 7.70 18.41
CA ASN A 236 -9.93 7.49 19.29
C ASN A 236 -10.18 6.29 20.23
N THR A 237 -10.24 5.09 19.70
CA THR A 237 -10.43 3.87 20.49
C THR A 237 -9.12 3.49 21.16
N ARG A 238 -9.01 3.75 22.45
CA ARG A 238 -8.00 3.15 23.32
C ARG A 238 -8.35 1.67 23.51
N LEU A 239 -7.74 0.79 22.73
CA LEU A 239 -7.90 -0.63 22.91
C LEU A 239 -7.13 -1.11 24.13
N LYS A 240 -7.81 -1.86 25.01
CA LYS A 240 -7.20 -2.47 26.19
C LYS A 240 -6.06 -3.42 25.76
N GLY A 241 -4.85 -3.16 26.23
CA GLY A 241 -3.72 -4.09 26.13
C GLY A 241 -2.75 -3.89 24.97
N ARG A 242 -2.95 -2.92 24.08
CA ARG A 242 -1.98 -2.55 23.05
C ARG A 242 -1.73 -1.04 23.08
N THR A 243 -0.46 -0.65 23.15
CA THR A 243 -0.07 0.76 23.00
C THR A 243 0.13 1.03 21.52
N TYR A 244 -0.90 1.54 20.87
CA TYR A 244 -0.71 2.17 19.56
C TYR A 244 -0.06 3.52 19.76
N LEU A 245 0.85 3.91 18.88
CA LEU A 245 1.28 5.29 18.79
C LEU A 245 0.02 6.13 18.54
N PRO A 246 -0.14 7.27 19.24
CA PRO A 246 -1.30 8.14 19.03
C PRO A 246 -1.41 8.42 17.52
N MET A 247 -2.61 8.24 17.00
CA MET A 247 -2.87 8.55 15.59
C MET A 247 -3.04 10.06 15.47
N GLU A 248 -1.91 10.75 15.28
CA GLU A 248 -1.88 12.20 15.15
C GLU A 248 -2.53 12.69 13.85
N ASN A 249 -2.47 11.83 12.79
CA ASN A 249 -2.88 12.20 11.46
C ASN A 249 -3.25 10.94 10.65
N ASN A 250 -4.40 10.96 9.98
CA ASN A 250 -4.89 9.83 9.19
C ASN A 250 -3.97 9.47 8.01
N HIS A 251 -3.41 10.47 7.31
CA HIS A 251 -2.48 10.21 6.21
C HIS A 251 -1.22 9.50 6.71
N ARG A 252 -0.71 9.88 7.90
CA ARG A 252 0.42 9.17 8.55
C ARG A 252 0.05 7.74 8.92
N PHE A 253 -1.15 7.49 9.40
CA PHE A 253 -1.64 6.14 9.71
C PHE A 253 -1.65 5.27 8.46
N LEU A 254 -2.26 5.72 7.37
CA LEU A 254 -2.33 4.98 6.10
C LEU A 254 -0.94 4.76 5.51
N ASN A 255 -0.09 5.79 5.50
CA ASN A 255 1.29 5.69 5.01
C ASN A 255 2.10 4.65 5.80
N ASN A 256 2.10 4.76 7.13
CA ASN A 256 2.83 3.83 8.00
C ASN A 256 2.30 2.40 7.88
N THR A 257 0.99 2.22 7.72
CA THR A 257 0.36 0.91 7.50
C THR A 257 0.81 0.31 6.17
N SER A 258 0.80 1.08 5.09
CA SER A 258 1.28 0.64 3.76
C SER A 258 2.72 0.13 3.83
N PHE A 259 3.64 0.95 4.38
CA PHE A 259 5.04 0.53 4.53
C PHE A 259 5.22 -0.64 5.49
N SER A 260 4.41 -0.74 6.53
CA SER A 260 4.48 -1.86 7.49
C SER A 260 4.02 -3.17 6.87
N ILE A 261 2.95 -3.16 6.05
CA ILE A 261 2.49 -4.32 5.30
C ILE A 261 3.58 -4.77 4.31
N LEU A 262 4.11 -3.85 3.48
CA LEU A 262 5.15 -4.17 2.51
C LEU A 262 6.43 -4.72 3.16
N GLN A 263 6.79 -4.20 4.34
CA GLN A 263 7.93 -4.71 5.09
C GLN A 263 7.65 -6.08 5.72
N ALA A 264 6.45 -6.31 6.26
CA ALA A 264 6.07 -7.59 6.86
C ALA A 264 6.12 -8.73 5.82
N VAL A 265 5.67 -8.46 4.60
CA VAL A 265 5.72 -9.41 3.46
C VAL A 265 7.06 -9.35 2.70
N ARG A 266 8.04 -8.57 3.16
CA ARG A 266 9.42 -8.46 2.64
C ARG A 266 9.54 -7.97 1.20
N THR A 267 8.55 -7.27 0.69
CA THR A 267 8.58 -6.72 -0.67
C THR A 267 9.22 -5.34 -0.75
N ARG A 268 9.17 -4.57 0.35
CA ARG A 268 9.84 -3.27 0.48
C ARG A 268 10.30 -3.04 1.92
N ILE A 269 11.59 -2.83 2.12
CA ILE A 269 12.18 -2.60 3.44
C ILE A 269 12.40 -1.10 3.63
N SER A 270 11.79 -0.51 4.65
CA SER A 270 11.85 0.93 4.94
C SER A 270 12.45 1.28 6.31
N LYS A 271 12.60 0.30 7.21
CA LYS A 271 13.11 0.50 8.57
C LYS A 271 13.87 -0.73 9.07
N THR A 272 14.51 -0.60 10.23
CA THR A 272 15.11 -1.73 10.97
C THR A 272 14.02 -2.72 11.37
N GLU A 273 14.31 -4.02 11.20
CA GLU A 273 13.47 -5.11 11.68
C GLU A 273 13.95 -5.55 13.06
N PHE A 274 13.05 -5.52 14.05
CA PHE A 274 13.37 -5.98 15.40
C PHE A 274 12.68 -7.31 15.66
N ILE A 275 13.49 -8.29 16.10
CA ILE A 275 13.04 -9.61 16.51
C ILE A 275 13.27 -9.70 18.01
N SER A 276 12.19 -9.68 18.79
CA SER A 276 12.30 -9.82 20.27
C SER A 276 11.79 -11.18 20.72
N CYS A 277 12.47 -11.76 21.67
CA CYS A 277 11.99 -12.91 22.40
C CYS A 277 10.71 -12.52 23.17
N PRO A 278 9.68 -13.41 23.25
CA PRO A 278 8.46 -13.12 24.00
C PRO A 278 8.66 -13.02 25.52
N SER A 279 9.90 -13.22 26.00
CA SER A 279 10.26 -13.31 27.41
C SER A 279 9.73 -14.60 28.09
N CYS A 280 10.50 -15.14 28.97
CA CYS A 280 10.12 -16.27 29.80
C CYS A 280 10.73 -16.09 31.21
N GLY A 281 10.41 -16.93 32.17
CA GLY A 281 10.94 -16.87 33.54
C GLY A 281 12.46 -16.96 33.68
N ARG A 282 13.21 -17.10 32.57
CA ARG A 282 14.68 -17.12 32.55
C ARG A 282 15.28 -15.75 32.17
N THR A 283 14.46 -14.77 31.80
CA THR A 283 14.93 -13.43 31.50
C THR A 283 15.07 -12.63 32.79
N LEU A 284 16.30 -12.15 33.06
CA LEU A 284 16.67 -11.47 34.33
C LEU A 284 16.51 -9.94 34.24
N PHE A 285 16.03 -9.40 33.12
CA PHE A 285 15.84 -7.96 32.89
C PHE A 285 14.54 -7.69 32.15
N ASP A 286 14.08 -6.45 32.17
CA ASP A 286 12.91 -6.01 31.40
C ASP A 286 13.27 -5.95 29.91
N LEU A 287 12.80 -6.98 29.19
CA LEU A 287 13.05 -7.12 27.76
C LEU A 287 12.28 -6.07 26.94
N GLN A 288 11.11 -5.62 27.42
CA GLN A 288 10.32 -4.62 26.73
C GLN A 288 10.99 -3.25 26.81
N GLU A 289 11.44 -2.86 28.00
CA GLU A 289 12.18 -1.61 28.21
C GLU A 289 13.50 -1.60 27.42
N THR A 290 14.24 -2.70 27.47
CA THR A 290 15.50 -2.86 26.70
C THR A 290 15.24 -2.77 25.19
N THR A 291 14.20 -3.43 24.71
CA THR A 291 13.81 -3.36 23.30
C THR A 291 13.44 -1.93 22.90
N ALA A 292 12.70 -1.21 23.74
CA ALA A 292 12.35 0.18 23.47
C ALA A 292 13.59 1.09 23.40
N LYS A 293 14.54 0.94 24.31
CA LYS A 293 15.82 1.67 24.31
C LYS A 293 16.64 1.40 23.06
N ILE A 294 16.79 0.13 22.65
CA ILE A 294 17.52 -0.24 21.44
C ILE A 294 16.81 0.35 20.20
N ARG A 295 15.50 0.22 20.12
CA ARG A 295 14.71 0.79 19.01
C ARG A 295 14.91 2.29 18.86
N SER A 296 14.91 3.04 19.96
CA SER A 296 15.01 4.50 19.93
C SER A 296 16.30 4.99 19.26
N VAL A 297 17.40 4.22 19.31
CA VAL A 297 18.71 4.59 18.76
C VAL A 297 19.07 3.86 17.46
N THR A 298 18.33 2.83 17.05
CA THR A 298 18.69 1.98 15.89
C THR A 298 17.60 1.89 14.81
N GLN A 299 16.44 2.49 15.00
CA GLN A 299 15.33 2.42 14.02
C GLN A 299 15.67 3.02 12.65
N HIS A 300 16.69 3.87 12.57
CA HIS A 300 17.17 4.49 11.34
C HIS A 300 18.06 3.55 10.50
N LEU A 301 18.46 2.40 11.02
CA LEU A 301 19.34 1.46 10.35
C LEU A 301 18.56 0.57 9.37
N LYS A 302 18.11 1.15 8.29
CA LYS A 302 17.31 0.48 7.27
C LYS A 302 17.95 -0.81 6.77
N GLY A 303 17.13 -1.87 6.69
CA GLY A 303 17.55 -3.18 6.17
C GLY A 303 18.27 -4.07 7.18
N LEU A 304 18.62 -3.57 8.37
CA LEU A 304 19.18 -4.41 9.42
C LEU A 304 18.08 -5.16 10.16
N LYS A 305 18.43 -6.38 10.59
CA LYS A 305 17.65 -7.20 11.52
C LYS A 305 18.36 -7.24 12.85
N ILE A 306 17.72 -6.73 13.88
CA ILE A 306 18.27 -6.70 15.24
C ILE A 306 17.47 -7.68 16.09
N ALA A 307 18.13 -8.77 16.51
CA ALA A 307 17.54 -9.73 17.43
C ALA A 307 17.86 -9.31 18.88
N ILE A 308 16.84 -9.20 19.71
CA ILE A 308 16.95 -8.86 21.14
C ILE A 308 16.46 -10.07 21.91
N MET A 309 17.42 -10.78 22.52
CA MET A 309 17.19 -12.05 23.21
C MET A 309 17.68 -11.94 24.65
N GLY A 310 16.88 -12.47 25.58
CA GLY A 310 17.07 -12.19 27.00
C GLY A 310 17.50 -13.36 27.87
N CYS A 311 17.86 -14.51 27.30
CA CYS A 311 18.27 -15.65 28.13
C CYS A 311 19.36 -16.48 27.46
N ILE A 312 20.08 -17.28 28.29
CA ILE A 312 21.19 -18.15 27.88
C ILE A 312 20.81 -19.23 26.83
N VAL A 313 19.50 -19.51 26.69
CA VAL A 313 19.03 -20.52 25.72
C VAL A 313 18.87 -19.94 24.32
N ASN A 314 18.51 -18.66 24.21
CA ASN A 314 18.24 -17.99 22.95
C ASN A 314 19.25 -16.85 22.63
N GLY A 315 20.19 -16.60 23.52
CA GLY A 315 21.29 -15.68 23.29
C GLY A 315 22.51 -16.40 22.76
N PRO A 316 23.44 -15.73 22.05
CA PRO A 316 24.76 -16.28 21.80
C PRO A 316 25.47 -16.48 23.13
N GLY A 317 26.10 -17.66 23.30
CA GLY A 317 26.94 -17.96 24.46
C GLY A 317 28.22 -17.15 24.47
#